data_1442637ba9a6b615f80d25a88601035c
#
_entry.id   1442637ba9a6b615f80d25a88601035c
#
_cell.length_a   1.000
_cell.length_b   1.000
_cell.length_c   1.000
_cell.angle_alpha   90.00
_cell.angle_beta   90.00
_cell.angle_gamma   90.00
#
_symmetry.space_group_name_H-M   'P 1'
#
loop_
_entity.id
_entity.type
_entity.pdbx_description
1 polymer ?
#
loop_
_entity_poly.entity_id
_entity_poly.type
_entity_poly.pdbx_seq_one_letter_code
_entity_poly.pdbx_strand_id
1 'polypeptide(L)'
;SHLGSKAIKDGNAIYRFLNSKDGASSQTSIRVTLLLLILLVTFSAIFELDIVLGAFAAGFVLRYIIPDGAHSLETKLEGMAYGFFIPIFFMVSGCSVDFKKVAAHPDYLLLFIVALVLVRSLPIILSLTLRKSTRKEISLHNRMSVAFYCTTALPLIVAITIIATRQGLMHPDVASVLVAAGAISIFMMPLLASIAYRVVDA
;
A
#
# COMPACT_ATOMS: atom_id res chain seq x y z
N SER A 1 -23.41 -25.89 -5.66
CA SER A 1 -22.83 -24.94 -6.63
C SER A 1 -23.83 -24.07 -7.41
N HIS A 2 -25.15 -24.21 -7.21
CA HIS A 2 -26.15 -23.38 -7.88
C HIS A 2 -26.12 -21.88 -7.44
N LEU A 3 -25.74 -21.60 -6.22
CA LEU A 3 -25.63 -20.22 -5.69
C LEU A 3 -24.46 -19.46 -6.35
N GLY A 4 -23.33 -20.12 -6.57
CA GLY A 4 -22.17 -19.50 -7.22
C GLY A 4 -22.43 -19.16 -8.69
N SER A 5 -23.11 -20.03 -9.45
CA SER A 5 -23.40 -19.79 -10.88
C SER A 5 -24.43 -18.67 -11.06
N LYS A 6 -25.38 -18.51 -10.11
CA LYS A 6 -26.38 -17.44 -10.11
C LYS A 6 -25.72 -16.10 -9.80
N ALA A 7 -24.84 -16.05 -8.80
CA ALA A 7 -24.09 -14.83 -8.42
C ALA A 7 -23.19 -14.34 -9.57
N ILE A 8 -22.50 -15.25 -10.29
CA ILE A 8 -21.70 -14.89 -11.46
C ILE A 8 -22.59 -14.36 -12.60
N LYS A 9 -23.77 -14.93 -12.81
CA LYS A 9 -24.70 -14.50 -13.86
C LYS A 9 -25.27 -13.10 -13.55
N ASP A 10 -25.62 -12.85 -12.30
CA ASP A 10 -26.11 -11.55 -11.82
C ASP A 10 -24.98 -10.50 -11.84
N GLY A 11 -23.74 -10.86 -11.47
CA GLY A 11 -22.57 -9.99 -11.57
C GLY A 11 -22.27 -9.55 -13.00
N ASN A 12 -22.35 -10.46 -13.97
CA ASN A 12 -22.21 -10.13 -15.39
C ASN A 12 -23.33 -9.25 -15.92
N ALA A 13 -24.54 -9.34 -15.39
CA ALA A 13 -25.65 -8.46 -15.74
C ALA A 13 -25.45 -7.05 -15.20
N ILE A 14 -25.01 -6.93 -13.94
CA ILE A 14 -24.67 -5.66 -13.31
C ILE A 14 -23.51 -4.98 -14.05
N TYR A 15 -22.46 -5.72 -14.38
CA TYR A 15 -21.33 -5.19 -15.16
C TYR A 15 -21.77 -4.68 -16.54
N ARG A 16 -22.57 -5.44 -17.28
CA ARG A 16 -23.11 -5.00 -18.57
C ARG A 16 -23.96 -3.75 -18.46
N PHE A 17 -24.79 -3.65 -17.43
CA PHE A 17 -25.61 -2.48 -17.15
C PHE A 17 -24.75 -1.24 -16.85
N LEU A 18 -23.71 -1.39 -16.04
CA LEU A 18 -22.76 -0.32 -15.72
C LEU A 18 -21.99 0.13 -16.96
N ASN A 19 -21.47 -0.82 -17.72
CA ASN A 19 -20.66 -0.51 -18.91
C ASN A 19 -21.50 0.06 -20.08
N SER A 20 -22.77 -0.35 -20.20
CA SER A 20 -23.66 0.20 -21.25
C SER A 20 -24.05 1.66 -21.03
N LYS A 21 -23.92 2.16 -19.78
CA LYS A 21 -24.22 3.55 -19.40
C LYS A 21 -22.96 4.41 -19.22
N ASP A 22 -21.78 3.86 -19.45
CA ASP A 22 -20.50 4.58 -19.36
C ASP A 22 -20.27 5.44 -20.63
N GLY A 23 -21.12 6.43 -20.82
CA GLY A 23 -20.81 7.54 -21.75
C GLY A 23 -19.69 8.42 -21.19
N ALA A 24 -18.97 9.14 -22.07
CA ALA A 24 -17.84 9.99 -21.68
C ALA A 24 -18.15 10.99 -20.54
N SER A 25 -19.41 11.38 -20.36
CA SER A 25 -19.85 12.31 -19.31
C SER A 25 -20.36 11.66 -18.04
N SER A 26 -20.78 10.40 -18.06
CA SER A 26 -21.49 9.77 -16.95
C SER A 26 -20.56 9.10 -15.95
N GLN A 27 -19.54 8.40 -16.40
CA GLN A 27 -18.60 7.62 -15.60
C GLN A 27 -19.29 6.82 -14.47
N THR A 28 -20.41 6.19 -14.80
CA THR A 28 -21.30 5.51 -13.85
C THR A 28 -20.57 4.43 -13.06
N SER A 29 -19.66 3.71 -13.68
CA SER A 29 -18.85 2.67 -13.04
C SER A 29 -18.02 3.22 -11.88
N ILE A 30 -17.38 4.40 -12.06
CA ILE A 30 -16.59 5.04 -11.00
C ILE A 30 -17.50 5.45 -9.83
N ARG A 31 -18.66 6.07 -10.13
CA ARG A 31 -19.60 6.51 -9.10
C ARG A 31 -20.11 5.35 -8.26
N VAL A 32 -20.47 4.22 -8.90
CA VAL A 32 -20.93 3.01 -8.21
C VAL A 32 -19.80 2.40 -7.38
N THR A 33 -18.57 2.37 -7.89
CA THR A 33 -17.41 1.89 -7.14
C THR A 33 -17.15 2.74 -5.90
N LEU A 34 -17.17 4.06 -6.01
CA LEU A 34 -17.00 4.97 -4.86
C LEU A 34 -18.15 4.84 -3.87
N LEU A 35 -19.38 4.69 -4.34
CA LEU A 35 -20.54 4.48 -3.49
C LEU A 35 -20.41 3.16 -2.71
N LEU A 36 -20.03 2.07 -3.36
CA LEU A 36 -19.75 0.79 -2.73
C LEU A 36 -18.64 0.90 -1.68
N LEU A 37 -17.56 1.59 -2.02
CA LEU A 37 -16.46 1.83 -1.09
C LEU A 37 -16.94 2.58 0.15
N ILE A 38 -17.64 3.71 -0.03
CA ILE A 38 -18.15 4.52 1.09
C ILE A 38 -19.12 3.70 1.94
N LEU A 39 -20.01 2.94 1.31
CA LEU A 39 -21.00 2.12 2.00
C LEU A 39 -20.32 1.05 2.87
N LEU A 40 -19.37 0.30 2.33
CA LEU A 40 -18.68 -0.77 3.08
C LEU A 40 -17.73 -0.22 4.14
N VAL A 41 -17.09 0.93 3.88
CA VAL A 41 -16.29 1.63 4.90
C VAL A 41 -17.16 2.15 6.04
N THR A 42 -18.32 2.74 5.73
CA THR A 42 -19.29 3.20 6.74
C THR A 42 -19.83 2.03 7.54
N PHE A 43 -20.17 0.94 6.87
CA PHE A 43 -20.63 -0.29 7.54
C PHE A 43 -19.56 -0.83 8.50
N SER A 44 -18.30 -0.90 8.04
CA SER A 44 -17.17 -1.29 8.88
C SER A 44 -17.04 -0.39 10.13
N ALA A 45 -17.19 0.92 9.96
CA ALA A 45 -17.11 1.88 11.06
C ALA A 45 -18.27 1.71 12.07
N ILE A 46 -19.50 1.44 11.60
CA ILE A 46 -20.67 1.21 12.48
C ILE A 46 -20.48 -0.05 13.34
N PHE A 47 -19.86 -1.08 12.80
CA PHE A 47 -19.58 -2.33 13.53
C PHE A 47 -18.26 -2.31 14.31
N GLU A 48 -17.66 -1.13 14.47
CA GLU A 48 -16.35 -0.96 15.14
C GLU A 48 -15.23 -1.80 14.54
N LEU A 49 -15.39 -2.21 13.27
CA LEU A 49 -14.35 -2.89 12.49
C LEU A 49 -13.37 -1.86 11.93
N ASP A 50 -12.18 -2.33 11.57
CA ASP A 50 -11.19 -1.47 10.95
C ASP A 50 -11.67 -0.95 9.58
N ILE A 51 -11.54 0.35 9.36
CA ILE A 51 -11.91 1.04 8.11
C ILE A 51 -11.18 0.44 6.90
N VAL A 52 -9.91 0.02 7.12
CA VAL A 52 -9.10 -0.62 6.07
C VAL A 52 -9.70 -1.95 5.65
N LEU A 53 -10.28 -2.71 6.60
CA LEU A 53 -10.99 -3.95 6.31
C LEU A 53 -12.23 -3.70 5.44
N GLY A 54 -12.99 -2.64 5.71
CA GLY A 54 -14.13 -2.24 4.89
C GLY A 54 -13.73 -1.87 3.46
N ALA A 55 -12.63 -1.11 3.30
CA ALA A 55 -12.10 -0.76 2.00
C ALA A 55 -11.58 -1.99 1.22
N PHE A 56 -10.91 -2.92 1.91
CA PHE A 56 -10.46 -4.19 1.34
C PHE A 56 -11.65 -5.04 0.87
N ALA A 57 -12.69 -5.17 1.69
CA ALA A 57 -13.90 -5.89 1.34
C ALA A 57 -14.58 -5.28 0.10
N ALA A 58 -14.62 -3.94 -0.02
CA ALA A 58 -15.14 -3.26 -1.19
C ALA A 58 -14.34 -3.63 -2.46
N GLY A 59 -13.01 -3.62 -2.38
CA GLY A 59 -12.14 -4.02 -3.49
C GLY A 59 -12.34 -5.49 -3.89
N PHE A 60 -12.49 -6.38 -2.89
CA PHE A 60 -12.74 -7.79 -3.13
C PHE A 60 -14.10 -8.04 -3.82
N VAL A 61 -15.16 -7.40 -3.36
CA VAL A 61 -16.50 -7.49 -3.96
C VAL A 61 -16.46 -6.95 -5.39
N LEU A 62 -15.78 -5.82 -5.61
CA LEU A 62 -15.63 -5.22 -6.92
C LEU A 62 -14.90 -6.17 -7.89
N ARG A 63 -13.79 -6.77 -7.44
CA ARG A 63 -13.03 -7.74 -8.24
C ARG A 63 -13.85 -8.98 -8.60
N TYR A 64 -14.75 -9.41 -7.71
CA TYR A 64 -15.64 -10.54 -7.97
C TYR A 64 -16.74 -10.21 -8.99
N ILE A 65 -17.26 -8.99 -8.98
CA ILE A 65 -18.34 -8.53 -9.87
C ILE A 65 -17.80 -8.21 -11.28
N ILE A 66 -16.57 -7.69 -11.37
CA ILE A 66 -15.97 -7.24 -12.63
C ILE A 66 -15.22 -8.44 -13.27
N PRO A 67 -15.61 -8.86 -14.50
CA PRO A 67 -14.93 -9.93 -15.21
C PRO A 67 -13.49 -9.54 -15.57
N ASP A 68 -12.65 -10.56 -15.77
CA ASP A 68 -11.28 -10.34 -16.25
C ASP A 68 -11.29 -9.59 -17.58
N GLY A 69 -10.56 -8.46 -17.63
CA GLY A 69 -10.46 -7.61 -18.82
C GLY A 69 -11.09 -6.23 -18.72
N ALA A 70 -11.65 -5.85 -17.58
CA ALA A 70 -12.17 -4.50 -17.35
C ALA A 70 -11.05 -3.46 -17.05
N HIS A 71 -9.99 -3.45 -17.87
CA HIS A 71 -8.87 -2.53 -17.75
C HIS A 71 -9.29 -1.05 -17.71
N SER A 72 -10.40 -0.69 -18.34
CA SER A 72 -10.89 0.69 -18.35
C SER A 72 -11.24 1.20 -16.95
N LEU A 73 -11.88 0.40 -16.11
CA LEU A 73 -12.23 0.81 -14.76
C LEU A 73 -10.99 0.84 -13.85
N GLU A 74 -10.11 -0.16 -13.94
CA GLU A 74 -8.85 -0.20 -13.20
C GLU A 74 -8.01 1.06 -13.49
N THR A 75 -7.78 1.38 -14.77
CA THR A 75 -7.04 2.58 -15.18
C THR A 75 -7.65 3.88 -14.64
N LYS A 76 -8.98 3.99 -14.65
CA LYS A 76 -9.67 5.17 -14.12
C LYS A 76 -9.51 5.29 -12.59
N LEU A 77 -9.64 4.17 -11.87
CA LEU A 77 -9.44 4.12 -10.41
C LEU A 77 -7.98 4.40 -10.05
N GLU A 78 -7.01 3.85 -10.78
CA GLU A 78 -5.59 4.16 -10.62
C GLU A 78 -5.30 5.64 -10.84
N GLY A 79 -5.88 6.25 -11.88
CA GLY A 79 -5.74 7.68 -12.12
C GLY A 79 -6.23 8.53 -10.95
N MET A 80 -7.36 8.18 -10.34
CA MET A 80 -7.87 8.86 -9.14
C MET A 80 -7.01 8.59 -7.91
N ALA A 81 -6.60 7.34 -7.71
CA ALA A 81 -5.78 6.94 -6.57
C ALA A 81 -4.42 7.65 -6.59
N TYR A 82 -3.66 7.50 -7.67
CA TYR A 82 -2.32 8.08 -7.78
C TYR A 82 -2.34 9.60 -8.06
N GLY A 83 -3.35 10.11 -8.76
CA GLY A 83 -3.47 11.54 -9.08
C GLY A 83 -4.01 12.40 -7.94
N PHE A 84 -4.76 11.81 -6.99
CA PHE A 84 -5.44 12.58 -5.96
C PHE A 84 -5.34 11.99 -4.56
N PHE A 85 -5.85 10.78 -4.33
CA PHE A 85 -6.00 10.25 -2.97
C PHE A 85 -4.65 9.93 -2.29
N ILE A 86 -3.72 9.32 -3.02
CA ILE A 86 -2.40 8.95 -2.47
C ILE A 86 -1.57 10.19 -2.13
N PRO A 87 -1.45 11.22 -3.00
CA PRO A 87 -0.79 12.46 -2.63
C PRO A 87 -1.39 13.14 -1.41
N ILE A 88 -2.71 13.25 -1.32
CA ILE A 88 -3.39 13.83 -0.15
C ILE A 88 -3.11 13.02 1.11
N PHE A 89 -3.18 11.69 1.03
CA PHE A 89 -2.85 10.82 2.15
C PHE A 89 -1.44 11.08 2.69
N PHE A 90 -0.44 11.20 1.81
CA PHE A 90 0.92 11.50 2.24
C PHE A 90 1.08 12.92 2.78
N MET A 91 0.40 13.91 2.20
CA MET A 91 0.42 15.29 2.73
C MET A 91 -0.16 15.33 4.15
N VAL A 92 -1.35 14.79 4.36
CA VAL A 92 -2.00 14.76 5.68
C VAL A 92 -1.15 13.98 6.70
N SER A 93 -0.60 12.85 6.29
CA SER A 93 0.27 12.04 7.15
C SER A 93 1.57 12.78 7.51
N GLY A 94 2.16 13.50 6.55
CA GLY A 94 3.34 14.33 6.79
C GLY A 94 3.07 15.48 7.73
N CYS A 95 1.91 16.14 7.61
CA CYS A 95 1.49 17.21 8.52
C CYS A 95 1.28 16.73 9.97
N SER A 96 1.00 15.45 10.17
CA SER A 96 0.83 14.87 11.52
C SER A 96 2.14 14.57 12.25
N VAL A 97 3.29 14.68 11.56
CA VAL A 97 4.60 14.41 12.17
C VAL A 97 5.07 15.60 12.99
N ASP A 98 5.33 15.36 14.27
CA ASP A 98 5.94 16.36 15.14
C ASP A 98 7.48 16.32 15.04
N PHE A 99 8.04 17.20 14.23
CA PHE A 99 9.49 17.26 14.01
C PHE A 99 10.30 17.56 15.26
N LYS A 100 9.73 18.28 16.27
CA LYS A 100 10.42 18.54 17.53
C LYS A 100 10.62 17.25 18.30
N LYS A 101 9.62 16.39 18.32
CA LYS A 101 9.70 15.08 18.99
C LYS A 101 10.64 14.13 18.26
N VAL A 102 10.64 14.16 16.92
CA VAL A 102 11.60 13.40 16.11
C VAL A 102 13.03 13.81 16.42
N ALA A 103 13.29 15.12 16.51
CA ALA A 103 14.61 15.64 16.84
C ALA A 103 15.04 15.36 18.31
N ALA A 104 14.09 15.18 19.21
CA ALA A 104 14.36 14.84 20.60
C ALA A 104 14.77 13.37 20.79
N HIS A 105 14.41 12.48 19.86
CA HIS A 105 14.66 11.04 19.94
C HIS A 105 15.35 10.47 18.70
N PRO A 106 16.55 10.94 18.38
CA PRO A 106 17.30 10.48 17.21
C PRO A 106 17.73 9.00 17.33
N ASP A 107 17.88 8.52 18.55
CA ASP A 107 18.16 7.12 18.92
C ASP A 107 17.06 6.16 18.43
N TYR A 108 15.79 6.48 18.70
CA TYR A 108 14.67 5.70 18.21
C TYR A 108 14.54 5.76 16.69
N LEU A 109 14.79 6.93 16.10
CA LEU A 109 14.80 7.10 14.65
C LEU A 109 15.83 6.17 13.99
N LEU A 110 17.07 6.21 14.48
CA LEU A 110 18.16 5.38 13.96
C LEU A 110 17.89 3.89 14.18
N LEU A 111 17.46 3.53 15.39
CA LEU A 111 17.09 2.15 15.74
C LEU A 111 16.05 1.60 14.78
N PHE A 112 15.00 2.37 14.49
CA PHE A 112 13.93 1.92 13.63
C PHE A 112 14.37 1.81 12.16
N ILE A 113 15.20 2.73 11.64
CA ILE A 113 15.77 2.63 10.29
C ILE A 113 16.64 1.37 10.17
N VAL A 114 17.50 1.11 11.16
CA VAL A 114 18.33 -0.11 11.20
C VAL A 114 17.45 -1.36 11.27
N ALA A 115 16.42 -1.34 12.11
CA ALA A 115 15.47 -2.46 12.21
C ALA A 115 14.73 -2.69 10.88
N LEU A 116 14.29 -1.65 10.17
CA LEU A 116 13.68 -1.77 8.85
C LEU A 116 14.61 -2.47 7.86
N VAL A 117 15.89 -2.06 7.82
CA VAL A 117 16.88 -2.68 6.93
C VAL A 117 17.10 -4.14 7.31
N LEU A 118 17.34 -4.43 8.59
CA LEU A 118 17.63 -5.80 9.03
C LEU A 118 16.42 -6.73 8.86
N VAL A 119 15.23 -6.29 9.29
CA VAL A 119 14.04 -7.16 9.29
C VAL A 119 13.46 -7.33 7.89
N ARG A 120 13.57 -6.34 7.01
CA ARG A 120 12.98 -6.40 5.67
C ARG A 120 13.98 -6.74 4.57
N SER A 121 15.15 -6.09 4.53
CA SER A 121 16.13 -6.36 3.45
C SER A 121 16.82 -7.71 3.63
N LEU A 122 17.19 -8.08 4.87
CA LEU A 122 17.99 -9.28 5.11
C LEU A 122 17.27 -10.58 4.69
N PRO A 123 15.98 -10.81 5.03
CA PRO A 123 15.27 -12.01 4.58
C PRO A 123 15.14 -12.07 3.06
N ILE A 124 14.96 -10.93 2.39
CA ILE A 124 14.86 -10.86 0.93
C ILE A 124 16.22 -11.23 0.29
N ILE A 125 17.31 -10.65 0.77
CA ILE A 125 18.67 -10.97 0.30
C ILE A 125 18.95 -12.45 0.50
N LEU A 126 18.63 -12.97 1.69
CA LEU A 126 18.85 -14.38 2.04
C LEU A 126 18.04 -15.30 1.13
N SER A 127 16.76 -15.01 0.96
CA SER A 127 15.86 -15.76 0.08
C SER A 127 16.34 -15.80 -1.38
N LEU A 128 16.75 -14.64 -1.92
CA LEU A 128 17.26 -14.53 -3.29
C LEU A 128 18.65 -15.18 -3.47
N THR A 129 19.43 -15.29 -2.38
CA THR A 129 20.77 -15.88 -2.41
C THR A 129 20.76 -17.39 -2.21
N LEU A 130 19.87 -17.91 -1.37
CA LEU A 130 19.75 -19.34 -1.10
C LEU A 130 19.09 -20.10 -2.26
N ARG A 131 18.28 -19.45 -3.05
CA ARG A 131 17.58 -20.07 -4.18
C ARG A 131 18.53 -20.27 -5.36
N LYS A 132 18.97 -21.50 -5.61
CA LYS A 132 19.95 -21.84 -6.67
C LYS A 132 19.54 -21.37 -8.06
N SER A 133 18.26 -21.40 -8.40
CA SER A 133 17.73 -20.90 -9.69
C SER A 133 17.96 -19.39 -9.83
N THR A 134 17.53 -18.63 -8.85
CA THR A 134 17.62 -17.15 -8.85
C THR A 134 19.08 -16.67 -8.77
N ARG A 135 19.96 -17.45 -8.11
CA ARG A 135 21.39 -17.13 -8.00
C ARG A 135 22.10 -17.15 -9.34
N LYS A 136 21.63 -17.94 -10.32
CA LYS A 136 22.21 -17.98 -11.67
C LYS A 136 21.71 -16.85 -12.58
N GLU A 137 20.49 -16.38 -12.34
CA GLU A 137 19.81 -15.43 -13.22
C GLU A 137 19.96 -13.97 -12.78
N ILE A 138 20.09 -13.73 -11.47
CA ILE A 138 20.14 -12.38 -10.91
C ILE A 138 21.50 -12.15 -10.26
N SER A 139 22.22 -11.13 -10.70
CA SER A 139 23.50 -10.69 -10.13
C SER A 139 23.34 -10.25 -8.66
N LEU A 140 24.40 -10.30 -7.88
CA LEU A 140 24.38 -9.96 -6.45
C LEU A 140 23.92 -8.52 -6.21
N HIS A 141 24.39 -7.56 -7.03
CA HIS A 141 23.97 -6.16 -6.92
C HIS A 141 22.48 -5.97 -7.19
N ASN A 142 21.90 -6.68 -8.15
CA ASN A 142 20.46 -6.64 -8.42
C ASN A 142 19.65 -7.20 -7.26
N ARG A 143 20.14 -8.24 -6.58
CA ARG A 143 19.46 -8.78 -5.37
C ARG A 143 19.47 -7.78 -4.23
N MET A 144 20.59 -7.10 -4.02
CA MET A 144 20.70 -6.05 -3.00
C MET A 144 19.79 -4.86 -3.34
N SER A 145 19.78 -4.42 -4.59
CA SER A 145 18.89 -3.35 -5.05
C SER A 145 17.42 -3.69 -4.84
N VAL A 146 16.99 -4.89 -5.26
CA VAL A 146 15.61 -5.37 -5.02
C VAL A 146 15.28 -5.39 -3.54
N ALA A 147 16.18 -5.87 -2.68
CA ALA A 147 15.95 -5.92 -1.24
C ALA A 147 15.77 -4.51 -0.64
N PHE A 148 16.60 -3.55 -1.04
CA PHE A 148 16.47 -2.17 -0.56
C PHE A 148 15.18 -1.51 -1.06
N TYR A 149 14.82 -1.64 -2.33
CA TYR A 149 13.55 -1.11 -2.84
C TYR A 149 12.33 -1.73 -2.15
N CYS A 150 12.34 -3.04 -1.84
CA CYS A 150 11.27 -3.71 -1.11
C CYS A 150 11.21 -3.32 0.38
N THR A 151 12.23 -2.65 0.92
CA THR A 151 12.26 -2.20 2.31
C THR A 151 11.38 -0.96 2.53
N THR A 152 11.15 -0.15 1.51
CA THR A 152 10.31 1.04 1.61
C THR A 152 8.85 0.64 1.89
N ALA A 153 8.29 1.13 3.01
CA ALA A 153 6.97 0.72 3.47
C ALA A 153 6.18 1.85 4.15
N LEU A 154 6.42 3.10 3.75
CA LEU A 154 5.76 4.25 4.38
C LEU A 154 4.23 4.12 4.48
N PRO A 155 3.48 3.71 3.44
CA PRO A 155 2.02 3.59 3.57
C PRO A 155 1.60 2.63 4.68
N LEU A 156 2.31 1.51 4.82
CA LEU A 156 2.03 0.52 5.86
C LEU A 156 2.39 1.06 7.25
N ILE A 157 3.53 1.74 7.38
CA ILE A 157 3.96 2.36 8.65
C ILE A 157 2.93 3.40 9.09
N VAL A 158 2.49 4.29 8.18
CA VAL A 158 1.48 5.31 8.47
C VAL A 158 0.16 4.66 8.87
N ALA A 159 -0.32 3.64 8.15
CA ALA A 159 -1.57 2.95 8.50
C ALA A 159 -1.50 2.31 9.89
N ILE A 160 -0.42 1.58 10.18
CA ILE A 160 -0.24 0.92 11.49
C ILE A 160 -0.13 1.95 12.62
N THR A 161 0.63 3.03 12.45
CA THR A 161 0.78 4.05 13.48
C THR A 161 -0.53 4.78 13.78
N ILE A 162 -1.33 5.09 12.75
CA ILE A 162 -2.66 5.69 12.93
C ILE A 162 -3.57 4.77 13.73
N ILE A 163 -3.64 3.49 13.37
CA ILE A 163 -4.50 2.51 14.04
C ILE A 163 -4.03 2.31 15.48
N ALA A 164 -2.74 2.06 15.69
CA ALA A 164 -2.17 1.83 17.02
C ALA A 164 -2.33 3.03 17.95
N THR A 165 -2.18 4.25 17.44
CA THR A 165 -2.39 5.47 18.21
C THR A 165 -3.86 5.68 18.58
N ARG A 166 -4.78 5.42 17.65
CA ARG A 166 -6.23 5.51 17.91
C ARG A 166 -6.71 4.51 18.94
N GLN A 167 -6.13 3.33 18.98
CA GLN A 167 -6.44 2.27 19.94
C GLN A 167 -5.70 2.45 21.29
N GLY A 168 -4.90 3.48 21.45
CA GLY A 168 -4.11 3.71 22.66
C GLY A 168 -2.95 2.73 22.86
N LEU A 169 -2.61 1.94 21.84
CA LEU A 169 -1.52 0.94 21.86
C LEU A 169 -0.14 1.57 21.59
N MET A 170 -0.11 2.77 21.04
CA MET A 170 1.12 3.50 20.70
C MET A 170 1.04 4.95 21.11
N HIS A 171 2.12 5.45 21.72
CA HIS A 171 2.22 6.86 22.06
C HIS A 171 2.40 7.72 20.80
N PRO A 172 1.76 8.89 20.66
CA PRO A 172 1.86 9.75 19.48
C PRO A 172 3.30 10.16 19.12
N ASP A 173 4.18 10.28 20.11
CA ASP A 173 5.58 10.62 19.89
C ASP A 173 6.33 9.52 19.14
N VAL A 174 6.10 8.26 19.54
CA VAL A 174 6.67 7.09 18.85
C VAL A 174 6.12 6.99 17.43
N ALA A 175 4.81 7.21 17.26
CA ALA A 175 4.19 7.23 15.94
C ALA A 175 4.84 8.26 15.00
N SER A 176 5.10 9.49 15.50
CA SER A 176 5.78 10.54 14.74
C SER A 176 7.20 10.12 14.32
N VAL A 177 7.96 9.50 15.21
CA VAL A 177 9.32 9.00 14.88
C VAL A 177 9.27 7.89 13.85
N LEU A 178 8.33 6.94 13.95
CA LEU A 178 8.19 5.85 12.99
C LEU A 178 7.78 6.35 11.60
N VAL A 179 6.85 7.29 11.51
CA VAL A 179 6.44 7.89 10.22
C VAL A 179 7.60 8.67 9.60
N ALA A 180 8.34 9.44 10.40
CA ALA A 180 9.53 10.17 9.93
C ALA A 180 10.61 9.20 9.42
N ALA A 181 10.89 8.13 10.14
CA ALA A 181 11.84 7.09 9.71
C ALA A 181 11.39 6.40 8.40
N GLY A 182 10.09 6.12 8.28
CA GLY A 182 9.51 5.62 7.04
C GLY A 182 9.70 6.58 5.87
N ALA A 183 9.48 7.87 6.07
CA ALA A 183 9.69 8.89 5.05
C ALA A 183 11.18 9.00 4.65
N ILE A 184 12.09 9.01 5.61
CA ILE A 184 13.55 9.01 5.37
C ILE A 184 13.95 7.76 4.58
N SER A 185 13.36 6.59 4.88
CA SER A 185 13.68 5.34 4.19
C SER A 185 13.39 5.40 2.69
N ILE A 186 12.36 6.13 2.24
CA ILE A 186 12.03 6.29 0.81
C ILE A 186 13.18 6.96 0.04
N PHE A 187 13.88 7.91 0.65
CA PHE A 187 15.02 8.57 0.03
C PHE A 187 16.31 7.76 0.20
N MET A 188 16.50 7.19 1.38
CA MET A 188 17.75 6.50 1.73
C MET A 188 17.88 5.16 1.02
N MET A 189 16.82 4.36 0.90
CA MET A 189 16.91 3.02 0.31
C MET A 189 17.30 3.02 -1.17
N PRO A 190 16.78 3.89 -2.06
CA PRO A 190 17.25 4.00 -3.43
C PRO A 190 18.71 4.45 -3.52
N LEU A 191 19.16 5.34 -2.62
CA LEU A 191 20.57 5.76 -2.57
C LEU A 191 21.46 4.59 -2.17
N LEU A 192 21.09 3.81 -1.15
CA LEU A 192 21.84 2.60 -0.77
C LEU A 192 21.84 1.56 -1.89
N ALA A 193 20.73 1.38 -2.60
CA ALA A 193 20.66 0.52 -3.77
C ALA A 193 21.62 0.97 -4.88
N SER A 194 21.68 2.28 -5.15
CA SER A 194 22.60 2.86 -6.14
C SER A 194 24.07 2.71 -5.75
N ILE A 195 24.40 2.90 -4.47
CA ILE A 195 25.76 2.69 -3.95
C ILE A 195 26.15 1.21 -4.03
N ALA A 196 25.25 0.32 -3.61
CA ALA A 196 25.47 -1.12 -3.70
C ALA A 196 25.71 -1.58 -5.15
N TYR A 197 25.02 -0.97 -6.12
CA TYR A 197 25.23 -1.22 -7.54
C TYR A 197 26.65 -0.85 -7.97
N ARG A 198 27.15 0.32 -7.58
CA ARG A 198 28.50 0.80 -7.95
C ARG A 198 29.63 0.03 -7.28
N VAL A 199 29.45 -0.38 -6.02
CA VAL A 199 30.49 -1.06 -5.23
C VAL A 199 30.68 -2.52 -5.64
N VAL A 200 29.63 -3.18 -6.13
CA VAL A 200 29.70 -4.60 -6.51
C VAL A 200 30.15 -4.78 -7.97
N ASP A 201 30.01 -3.74 -8.81
CA ASP A 201 30.52 -3.73 -10.19
C ASP A 201 31.97 -3.22 -10.32
N ALA A 202 32.58 -2.75 -9.24
CA ALA A 202 33.99 -2.33 -9.17
C ALA A 202 34.88 -3.46 -8.65
#